data_d8ae27ae34a4dd6ef5d5123cbd9ad795
#
_entry.id   d8ae27ae34a4dd6ef5d5123cbd9ad795
#
_cell.length_a   1.000
_cell.length_b   1.000
_cell.length_c   1.000
_cell.angle_alpha   90.00
_cell.angle_beta   90.00
_cell.angle_gamma   90.00
#
_symmetry.space_group_name_H-M   'P 1'
#
loop_
_entity.id
_entity.type
_entity.pdbx_description
1 polymer ?
#
loop_
_entity_poly.entity_id
_entity_poly.type
_entity_poly.pdbx_seq_one_letter_code
_entity_poly.pdbx_strand_id
1 'polypeptide(L)'
;EGESEKVVLPYLAERLGIFKPDVSVVDCGSKFNLPLYINLLNHFEIPYLVIYDEDPMKNHYNDHEKKKQDRLTYNFNKKIESAIDKRYGNSNMLSPDFEGEFSISHNQRDKLGKGLAALKHFQGISDNNVQKNMVNLLTIIYS
;
A
#
# COMPACT_ATOMS: atom_id res chain seq x y z
N GLU A 1 2.24 -1.10 3.07
CA GLU A 1 1.84 -2.30 3.79
C GLU A 1 2.64 -3.53 3.36
N GLY A 2 2.87 -3.76 2.07
CA GLY A 2 3.39 -5.01 1.58
C GLY A 2 4.39 -4.93 0.42
N GLU A 3 4.63 -6.11 -0.17
CA GLU A 3 5.67 -6.35 -1.18
C GLU A 3 5.42 -5.60 -2.50
N SER A 4 4.15 -5.47 -2.92
CA SER A 4 3.79 -4.80 -4.17
C SER A 4 4.19 -3.32 -4.15
N GLU A 5 3.86 -2.61 -3.09
CA GLU A 5 4.19 -1.19 -2.90
C GLU A 5 5.70 -0.98 -2.83
N LYS A 6 6.41 -1.83 -2.06
CA LYS A 6 7.87 -1.76 -1.93
C LYS A 6 8.60 -1.84 -3.25
N VAL A 7 8.10 -2.65 -4.18
CA VAL A 7 8.75 -2.86 -5.49
C VAL A 7 8.29 -1.83 -6.53
N VAL A 8 6.97 -1.56 -6.58
CA VAL A 8 6.38 -0.73 -7.64
C VAL A 8 6.62 0.76 -7.44
N LEU A 9 6.46 1.26 -6.20
CA LEU A 9 6.51 2.71 -5.95
C LEU A 9 7.87 3.32 -6.26
N PRO A 10 9.02 2.78 -5.81
CA PRO A 10 10.32 3.32 -6.20
C PRO A 10 10.60 3.18 -7.70
N TYR A 11 10.25 2.03 -8.29
CA TYR A 11 10.43 1.79 -9.73
C TYR A 11 9.70 2.84 -10.58
N LEU A 12 8.44 3.11 -10.29
CA LEU A 12 7.67 4.11 -11.03
C LEU A 12 8.16 5.53 -10.76
N ALA A 13 8.56 5.84 -9.52
CA ALA A 13 9.11 7.14 -9.20
C ALA A 13 10.40 7.43 -9.98
N GLU A 14 11.33 6.48 -10.08
CA GLU A 14 12.53 6.61 -10.92
C GLU A 14 12.17 6.77 -12.39
N ARG A 15 11.29 5.93 -12.90
CA ARG A 15 10.85 5.94 -14.29
C ARG A 15 10.17 7.25 -14.70
N LEU A 16 9.39 7.86 -13.80
CA LEU A 16 8.72 9.14 -14.01
C LEU A 16 9.58 10.37 -13.65
N GLY A 17 10.82 10.17 -13.20
CA GLY A 17 11.75 11.24 -12.86
C GLY A 17 11.40 12.04 -11.60
N ILE A 18 10.63 11.44 -10.67
CA ILE A 18 10.20 12.09 -9.41
C ILE A 18 10.79 11.45 -8.16
N PHE A 19 11.64 10.43 -8.32
CA PHE A 19 12.31 9.74 -7.22
C PHE A 19 13.19 10.69 -6.40
N LYS A 20 13.14 10.52 -5.07
CA LYS A 20 14.02 11.22 -4.12
C LYS A 20 14.77 10.21 -3.26
N PRO A 21 16.10 10.29 -3.16
CA PRO A 21 16.91 9.31 -2.46
C PRO A 21 16.78 9.35 -0.93
N ASP A 22 16.23 10.42 -0.38
CA ASP A 22 15.93 10.59 1.03
C ASP A 22 14.57 10.01 1.46
N VAL A 23 13.80 9.48 0.51
CA VAL A 23 12.54 8.79 0.75
C VAL A 23 12.74 7.28 0.62
N SER A 24 12.37 6.54 1.66
CA SER A 24 12.45 5.08 1.69
C SER A 24 11.06 4.45 1.78
N VAL A 25 10.79 3.45 0.95
CA VAL A 25 9.57 2.62 1.05
C VAL A 25 9.90 1.37 1.86
N VAL A 26 9.22 1.22 3.00
CA VAL A 26 9.42 0.12 3.94
C VAL A 26 8.23 -0.84 3.86
N ASP A 27 8.52 -2.11 3.58
CA ASP A 27 7.54 -3.19 3.70
C ASP A 27 7.44 -3.62 5.15
N CYS A 28 6.27 -3.46 5.76
CA CYS A 28 6.00 -3.86 7.14
C CYS A 28 5.58 -5.33 7.27
N GLY A 29 5.48 -6.06 6.15
CA GLY A 29 5.14 -7.47 6.06
C GLY A 29 3.66 -7.79 6.30
N SER A 30 2.93 -6.92 6.96
CA SER A 30 1.49 -7.06 7.18
C SER A 30 0.88 -5.77 7.72
N LYS A 31 -0.36 -5.49 7.35
CA LYS A 31 -1.21 -4.45 7.93
C LYS A 31 -1.19 -4.43 9.46
N PHE A 32 -1.17 -5.62 10.09
CA PHE A 32 -1.19 -5.76 11.56
C PHE A 32 0.10 -5.25 12.23
N ASN A 33 1.19 -5.12 11.50
CA ASN A 33 2.46 -4.59 11.99
C ASN A 33 2.53 -3.06 11.90
N LEU A 34 1.71 -2.41 11.09
CA LEU A 34 1.75 -0.96 10.86
C LEU A 34 1.77 -0.13 12.15
N PRO A 35 0.91 -0.41 13.17
CA PRO A 35 0.96 0.38 14.40
C PRO A 35 2.30 0.34 15.13
N LEU A 36 3.06 -0.77 15.03
CA LEU A 36 4.40 -0.88 15.60
C LEU A 36 5.37 0.10 14.91
N TYR A 37 5.39 0.10 13.58
CA TYR A 37 6.23 1.02 12.79
C TYR A 37 5.82 2.48 13.01
N ILE A 38 4.52 2.78 13.02
CA ILE A 38 3.99 4.11 13.26
C ILE A 38 4.46 4.63 14.63
N ASN A 39 4.32 3.83 15.69
CA ASN A 39 4.75 4.22 17.02
C ASN A 39 6.27 4.46 17.10
N LEU A 40 7.06 3.64 16.39
CA LEU A 40 8.51 3.83 16.31
C LEU A 40 8.85 5.16 15.61
N LEU A 41 8.23 5.45 14.46
CA LEU A 41 8.45 6.68 13.72
C LEU A 41 7.99 7.92 14.49
N ASN A 42 6.84 7.85 15.19
CA ASN A 42 6.38 8.90 16.10
C ASN A 42 7.40 9.16 17.23
N HIS A 43 7.94 8.09 17.82
CA HIS A 43 8.92 8.20 18.91
C HIS A 43 10.21 8.92 18.47
N PHE A 44 10.66 8.67 17.25
CA PHE A 44 11.86 9.31 16.69
C PHE A 44 11.55 10.59 15.90
N GLU A 45 10.30 11.04 15.88
CA GLU A 45 9.84 12.24 15.17
C GLU A 45 10.18 12.22 13.67
N ILE A 46 10.18 11.02 13.06
CA ILE A 46 10.48 10.82 11.65
C ILE A 46 9.20 11.02 10.84
N PRO A 47 9.19 11.92 9.83
CA PRO A 47 8.05 12.07 8.95
C PRO A 47 7.73 10.79 8.16
N TYR A 48 6.44 10.46 8.01
CA TYR A 48 6.02 9.25 7.30
C TYR A 48 4.65 9.39 6.61
N LEU A 49 4.44 8.56 5.60
CA LEU A 49 3.14 8.27 5.00
C LEU A 49 2.85 6.77 5.15
N VAL A 50 1.73 6.44 5.75
CA VAL A 50 1.26 5.04 5.85
C VAL A 50 0.38 4.72 4.66
N ILE A 51 0.75 3.70 3.90
CA ILE A 51 -0.06 3.18 2.78
C ILE A 51 -0.57 1.79 3.19
N TYR A 52 -1.87 1.59 3.13
CA TYR A 52 -2.50 0.32 3.52
C TYR A 52 -3.80 0.09 2.75
N ASP A 53 -4.17 -1.18 2.64
CA ASP A 53 -5.38 -1.61 1.95
C ASP A 53 -6.63 -1.41 2.82
N GLU A 54 -7.76 -1.02 2.22
CA GLU A 54 -9.04 -0.94 2.92
C GLU A 54 -9.50 -2.32 3.37
N ASP A 55 -9.33 -3.33 2.52
CA ASP A 55 -9.81 -4.70 2.73
C ASP A 55 -11.29 -4.74 3.13
N PRO A 56 -12.21 -4.28 2.27
CA PRO A 56 -13.62 -4.20 2.60
C PRO A 56 -14.20 -5.58 2.89
N MET A 57 -15.19 -5.64 3.79
CA MET A 57 -15.85 -6.89 4.13
C MET A 57 -16.50 -7.52 2.89
N LYS A 58 -16.14 -8.78 2.62
CA LYS A 58 -16.72 -9.57 1.53
C LYS A 58 -17.93 -10.38 2.04
N ASN A 59 -18.89 -10.61 1.14
CA ASN A 59 -20.05 -11.44 1.48
C ASN A 59 -19.70 -12.93 1.37
N HIS A 60 -19.18 -13.49 2.45
CA HIS A 60 -18.96 -14.94 2.60
C HIS A 60 -20.18 -15.57 3.30
N TYR A 61 -21.27 -15.77 2.56
CA TYR A 61 -22.55 -16.21 3.13
C TYR A 61 -22.45 -17.52 3.92
N ASN A 62 -21.56 -18.45 3.51
CA ASN A 62 -21.45 -19.80 4.05
C ASN A 62 -20.16 -20.07 4.84
N ASP A 63 -19.30 -19.04 5.07
CA ASP A 63 -18.02 -19.19 5.76
C ASP A 63 -17.88 -18.18 6.91
N HIS A 64 -18.23 -18.63 8.11
CA HIS A 64 -18.17 -17.79 9.31
C HIS A 64 -16.76 -17.35 9.69
N GLU A 65 -15.75 -18.21 9.48
CA GLU A 65 -14.36 -17.88 9.82
C GLU A 65 -13.79 -16.82 8.87
N LYS A 66 -14.03 -16.93 7.57
CA LYS A 66 -13.65 -15.91 6.61
C LYS A 66 -14.32 -14.58 6.90
N LYS A 67 -15.62 -14.59 7.20
CA LYS A 67 -16.36 -13.37 7.56
C LYS A 67 -15.82 -12.71 8.82
N LYS A 68 -15.42 -13.51 9.83
CA LYS A 68 -14.80 -13.02 11.05
C LYS A 68 -13.42 -12.40 10.76
N GLN A 69 -12.61 -13.07 9.93
CA GLN A 69 -11.29 -12.57 9.52
C GLN A 69 -11.40 -11.25 8.74
N ASP A 70 -12.29 -11.17 7.76
CA ASP A 70 -12.52 -9.94 6.98
C ASP A 70 -12.94 -8.79 7.89
N ARG A 71 -13.81 -9.05 8.86
CA ARG A 71 -14.22 -8.04 9.84
C ARG A 71 -13.06 -7.56 10.70
N LEU A 72 -12.19 -8.46 11.16
CA LEU A 72 -11.02 -8.11 11.95
C LEU A 72 -10.06 -7.24 11.13
N THR A 73 -9.78 -7.63 9.90
CA THR A 73 -8.89 -6.91 8.97
C THR A 73 -9.44 -5.52 8.67
N TYR A 74 -10.72 -5.42 8.33
CA TYR A 74 -11.36 -4.12 8.06
C TYR A 74 -11.39 -3.21 9.30
N ASN A 75 -11.76 -3.76 10.47
CA ASN A 75 -11.80 -2.97 11.70
C ASN A 75 -10.41 -2.52 12.16
N PHE A 76 -9.34 -3.19 11.72
CA PHE A 76 -7.97 -2.83 12.05
C PHE A 76 -7.56 -1.47 11.46
N ASN A 77 -8.23 -1.02 10.40
CA ASN A 77 -8.02 0.30 9.81
C ASN A 77 -8.12 1.43 10.87
N LYS A 78 -9.09 1.31 11.80
CA LYS A 78 -9.25 2.27 12.90
C LYS A 78 -8.04 2.31 13.84
N LYS A 79 -7.39 1.16 14.08
CA LYS A 79 -6.18 1.09 14.90
C LYS A 79 -5.00 1.77 14.22
N ILE A 80 -4.87 1.59 12.90
CA ILE A 80 -3.84 2.28 12.10
C ILE A 80 -4.04 3.79 12.21
N GLU A 81 -5.25 4.27 11.89
CA GLU A 81 -5.55 5.71 11.93
C GLU A 81 -5.35 6.32 13.31
N SER A 82 -5.74 5.62 14.37
CA SER A 82 -5.56 6.12 15.75
C SER A 82 -4.11 6.12 16.23
N ALA A 83 -3.22 5.35 15.61
CA ALA A 83 -1.80 5.36 15.93
C ALA A 83 -1.04 6.53 15.29
N ILE A 84 -1.58 7.15 14.23
CA ILE A 84 -0.91 8.22 13.48
C ILE A 84 -0.88 9.51 14.29
N ASP A 85 0.32 10.01 14.55
CA ASP A 85 0.52 11.36 15.05
C ASP A 85 0.60 12.34 13.87
N LYS A 86 -0.43 13.20 13.75
CA LYS A 86 -0.57 14.14 12.62
C LYS A 86 0.53 15.20 12.54
N ARG A 87 1.39 15.32 13.56
CA ARG A 87 2.60 16.17 13.51
C ARG A 87 3.67 15.58 12.59
N TYR A 88 3.73 14.25 12.48
CA TYR A 88 4.79 13.54 11.75
C TYR A 88 4.24 12.71 10.60
N GLY A 89 3.00 12.26 10.66
CA GLY A 89 2.46 11.26 9.75
C GLY A 89 1.13 11.58 9.12
N ASN A 90 0.94 10.99 7.95
CA ASN A 90 -0.32 10.90 7.23
C ASN A 90 -0.59 9.47 6.78
N SER A 91 -1.78 9.24 6.26
CA SER A 91 -2.18 7.95 5.69
C SER A 91 -2.77 8.11 4.29
N ASN A 92 -2.64 7.05 3.50
CA ASN A 92 -3.34 6.86 2.24
C ASN A 92 -3.88 5.43 2.19
N MET A 93 -5.18 5.29 2.34
CA MET A 93 -5.87 3.99 2.21
C MET A 93 -6.19 3.71 0.76
N LEU A 94 -5.85 2.51 0.28
CA LEU A 94 -6.12 2.03 -1.07
C LEU A 94 -7.41 1.19 -1.07
N SER A 95 -8.29 1.42 -2.05
CA SER A 95 -9.61 0.77 -2.07
C SER A 95 -9.81 -0.02 -3.38
N PRO A 96 -10.17 -1.29 -3.32
CA PRO A 96 -10.29 -2.13 -2.12
C PRO A 96 -8.94 -2.58 -1.55
N ASP A 97 -7.91 -2.66 -2.38
CA ASP A 97 -6.52 -3.03 -2.12
C ASP A 97 -5.61 -2.44 -3.22
N PHE A 98 -4.30 -2.60 -3.10
CA PHE A 98 -3.33 -2.09 -4.07
C PHE A 98 -3.60 -2.59 -5.49
N GLU A 99 -3.84 -3.88 -5.66
CA GLU A 99 -4.10 -4.47 -6.96
C GLU A 99 -5.41 -3.95 -7.57
N GLY A 100 -6.47 -3.82 -6.77
CA GLY A 100 -7.77 -3.30 -7.22
C GLY A 100 -7.72 -1.81 -7.56
N GLU A 101 -7.09 -1.00 -6.72
CA GLU A 101 -6.92 0.45 -6.93
C GLU A 101 -6.22 0.76 -8.25
N PHE A 102 -5.21 -0.06 -8.62
CA PHE A 102 -4.40 0.17 -9.81
C PHE A 102 -4.68 -0.82 -10.96
N SER A 103 -5.78 -1.57 -10.88
CA SER A 103 -6.24 -2.51 -11.92
C SER A 103 -5.19 -3.56 -12.31
N ILE A 104 -4.40 -4.03 -11.35
CA ILE A 104 -3.37 -5.04 -11.57
C ILE A 104 -4.03 -6.42 -11.65
N SER A 105 -3.75 -7.17 -12.71
CA SER A 105 -4.30 -8.51 -12.89
C SER A 105 -3.69 -9.51 -11.91
N HIS A 106 -4.54 -10.31 -11.25
CA HIS A 106 -4.12 -11.39 -10.36
C HIS A 106 -3.57 -12.63 -11.10
N ASN A 107 -3.70 -12.73 -12.43
CA ASN A 107 -3.38 -13.93 -13.21
C ASN A 107 -1.92 -14.39 -13.16
N GLN A 108 -0.99 -13.55 -12.76
CA GLN A 108 0.43 -13.87 -12.64
C GLN A 108 0.94 -14.03 -11.20
N ARG A 109 0.09 -13.69 -10.21
CA ARG A 109 0.44 -13.68 -8.79
C ARG A 109 0.91 -15.04 -8.28
N ASP A 110 0.21 -16.10 -8.65
CA ASP A 110 0.52 -17.47 -8.21
C ASP A 110 1.84 -18.02 -8.75
N LYS A 111 2.31 -17.47 -9.87
CA LYS A 111 3.56 -17.90 -10.53
C LYS A 111 4.78 -17.09 -10.15
N LEU A 112 4.60 -15.82 -9.84
CA LEU A 112 5.70 -14.86 -9.72
C LEU A 112 5.80 -14.21 -8.33
N GLY A 113 4.80 -14.39 -7.45
CA GLY A 113 4.61 -13.58 -6.26
C GLY A 113 3.99 -12.20 -6.54
N LYS A 114 3.45 -11.55 -5.51
CA LYS A 114 2.71 -10.29 -5.62
C LYS A 114 3.56 -9.16 -6.22
N GLY A 115 4.71 -8.91 -5.63
CA GLY A 115 5.55 -7.76 -6.00
C GLY A 115 6.05 -7.85 -7.44
N LEU A 116 6.50 -9.02 -7.90
CA LEU A 116 6.98 -9.20 -9.26
C LEU A 116 5.85 -9.16 -10.29
N ALA A 117 4.67 -9.69 -9.95
CA ALA A 117 3.49 -9.59 -10.81
C ALA A 117 3.06 -8.14 -11.02
N ALA A 118 3.02 -7.36 -9.94
CA ALA A 118 2.72 -5.92 -9.99
C ALA A 118 3.77 -5.15 -10.80
N LEU A 119 5.05 -5.42 -10.59
CA LEU A 119 6.13 -4.79 -11.36
C LEU A 119 6.01 -5.06 -12.87
N LYS A 120 5.76 -6.32 -13.26
CA LYS A 120 5.57 -6.69 -14.68
C LYS A 120 4.37 -5.98 -15.30
N HIS A 121 3.27 -5.81 -14.56
CA HIS A 121 2.12 -5.05 -15.02
C HIS A 121 2.54 -3.63 -15.41
N PHE A 122 3.26 -2.92 -14.55
CA PHE A 122 3.69 -1.54 -14.82
C PHE A 122 4.81 -1.46 -15.86
N GLN A 123 5.67 -2.47 -16.00
CA GLN A 123 6.65 -2.54 -17.09
C GLN A 123 5.98 -2.61 -18.47
N GLY A 124 4.80 -3.23 -18.56
CA GLY A 124 4.01 -3.33 -19.79
C GLY A 124 3.23 -2.07 -20.17
N ILE A 125 3.19 -1.05 -19.30
CA ILE A 125 2.43 0.20 -19.51
C ILE A 125 3.40 1.32 -19.88
N SER A 126 3.09 2.14 -20.91
CA SER A 126 3.86 3.33 -21.24
C SER A 126 3.64 4.43 -20.18
N ASP A 127 4.59 5.36 -20.03
CA ASP A 127 4.54 6.43 -19.01
C ASP A 127 3.26 7.27 -19.09
N ASN A 128 2.82 7.58 -20.30
CA ASN A 128 1.59 8.35 -20.54
C ASN A 128 0.31 7.60 -20.15
N ASN A 129 0.39 6.28 -19.96
CA ASN A 129 -0.74 5.40 -19.60
C ASN A 129 -0.71 4.99 -18.12
N VAL A 130 0.30 5.43 -17.35
CA VAL A 130 0.27 5.24 -15.89
C VAL A 130 -0.93 5.99 -15.32
N GLN A 131 -1.74 5.31 -14.54
CA GLN A 131 -3.00 5.84 -14.02
C GLN A 131 -2.75 7.11 -13.19
N LYS A 132 -3.65 8.08 -13.32
CA LYS A 132 -3.55 9.37 -12.63
C LYS A 132 -3.51 9.24 -11.09
N ASN A 133 -4.26 8.31 -10.52
CA ASN A 133 -4.24 8.04 -9.09
C ASN A 133 -2.86 7.50 -8.63
N MET A 134 -2.19 6.68 -9.43
CA MET A 134 -0.80 6.24 -9.15
C MET A 134 0.17 7.43 -9.19
N VAL A 135 0.08 8.28 -10.22
CA VAL A 135 0.93 9.49 -10.32
C VAL A 135 0.68 10.41 -9.12
N ASN A 136 -0.56 10.61 -8.71
CA ASN A 136 -0.90 11.41 -7.54
C ASN A 136 -0.31 10.80 -6.25
N LEU A 137 -0.44 9.50 -6.05
CA LEU A 137 0.15 8.80 -4.90
C LEU A 137 1.68 8.99 -4.85
N LEU A 138 2.36 8.77 -5.97
CA LEU A 138 3.81 8.97 -6.08
C LEU A 138 4.22 10.42 -5.80
N THR A 139 3.43 11.39 -6.28
CA THR A 139 3.68 12.81 -6.00
C THR A 139 3.58 13.11 -4.51
N ILE A 140 2.62 12.50 -3.80
CA ILE A 140 2.49 12.66 -2.34
C ILE A 140 3.68 12.04 -1.61
N ILE A 141 4.11 10.85 -2.02
CA ILE A 141 5.23 10.12 -1.39
C ILE A 141 6.55 10.88 -1.57
N TYR A 142 6.79 11.39 -2.76
CA TYR A 142 8.06 12.00 -3.15
C TYR A 142 8.00 13.56 -3.19
N SER A 143 6.98 14.16 -2.58
CA SER A 143 6.95 15.62 -2.39
C SER A 143 7.93 16.05 -1.30
#